data_14a831c0bd1a575de1c7f01d568c2806
#
_entry.id   14a831c0bd1a575de1c7f01d568c2806
#
_cell.length_a   1.000
_cell.length_b   1.000
_cell.length_c   1.000
_cell.angle_alpha   90.00
_cell.angle_beta   90.00
_cell.angle_gamma   90.00
#
_symmetry.space_group_name_H-M   'P 1'
#
loop_
_entity.id
_entity.type
_entity.pdbx_description
1 polymer ?
#
loop_
_entity_poly.entity_id
_entity_poly.type
_entity_poly.pdbx_seq_one_letter_code
_entity_poly.pdbx_strand_id
1 'polypeptide(L)'
;MTEIIKEFIKTFRSELSQKDTEHVIFHGCWDWHSSVHGHWALLESTHLVGDKENLGWVSERLQSKDMEEEIRYLRDHPDFEMPYGRAWYLRLMMRLEQLTGFGDYKCLVQEIALDLREWIENSMRDPSISEYKNPSWALIQLHAWATHFEDSETVDWVVQKTKENFLNPKINMDLDRGGKGEFFSLWALQTYLIFTALGAEELKGWLEKDYNLSV
;
A
#
# COMPACT_ATOMS: atom_id res chain seq x y z
N MET A 1 10.05 -14.67 -19.62
CA MET A 1 9.64 -13.68 -18.57
C MET A 1 9.19 -12.36 -19.18
N THR A 2 9.98 -11.71 -20.01
CA THR A 2 9.65 -10.42 -20.65
C THR A 2 8.34 -10.42 -21.43
N GLU A 3 8.02 -11.47 -22.19
CA GLU A 3 6.78 -11.54 -22.97
C GLU A 3 5.53 -11.63 -22.07
N ILE A 4 5.60 -12.34 -20.96
CA ILE A 4 4.49 -12.39 -19.98
C ILE A 4 4.24 -11.03 -19.38
N ILE A 5 5.30 -10.28 -19.03
CA ILE A 5 5.17 -8.91 -18.50
C ILE A 5 4.53 -7.98 -19.54
N LYS A 6 4.88 -8.10 -20.81
CA LYS A 6 4.26 -7.30 -21.88
C LYS A 6 2.76 -7.59 -22.05
N GLU A 7 2.34 -8.85 -21.87
CA GLU A 7 0.90 -9.18 -21.87
C GLU A 7 0.18 -8.57 -20.64
N PHE A 8 0.80 -8.56 -19.47
CA PHE A 8 0.26 -7.86 -18.30
C PHE A 8 0.14 -6.35 -18.54
N ILE A 9 1.14 -5.70 -19.15
CA ILE A 9 1.08 -4.29 -19.52
C ILE A 9 -0.13 -4.00 -20.41
N LYS A 10 -0.38 -4.81 -21.44
CA LYS A 10 -1.55 -4.67 -22.30
C LYS A 10 -2.86 -4.80 -21.53
N THR A 11 -2.95 -5.80 -20.66
CA THR A 11 -4.13 -6.04 -19.81
C THR A 11 -4.38 -4.86 -18.89
N PHE A 12 -3.38 -4.42 -18.12
CA PHE A 12 -3.51 -3.28 -17.22
C PHE A 12 -3.89 -2.00 -17.97
N ARG A 13 -3.26 -1.76 -19.13
CA ARG A 13 -3.59 -0.59 -19.95
C ARG A 13 -5.03 -0.62 -20.43
N SER A 14 -5.53 -1.78 -20.87
CA SER A 14 -6.91 -1.97 -21.30
C SER A 14 -7.90 -1.75 -20.16
N GLU A 15 -7.66 -2.38 -19.01
CA GLU A 15 -8.56 -2.28 -17.85
C GLU A 15 -8.61 -0.84 -17.31
N LEU A 16 -7.45 -0.21 -17.12
CA LEU A 16 -7.35 1.18 -16.64
C LEU A 16 -7.94 2.21 -17.62
N SER A 17 -8.19 1.84 -18.87
CA SER A 17 -8.82 2.73 -19.85
C SER A 17 -10.37 2.67 -19.81
N GLN A 18 -10.94 1.72 -19.08
CA GLN A 18 -12.39 1.62 -18.91
C GLN A 18 -12.91 2.70 -17.97
N LYS A 19 -14.09 3.25 -18.26
CA LYS A 19 -14.76 4.23 -17.40
C LYS A 19 -15.99 3.56 -16.76
N ASP A 20 -15.73 2.81 -15.70
CA ASP A 20 -16.71 1.99 -14.99
C ASP A 20 -17.11 2.59 -13.62
N THR A 21 -16.48 3.69 -13.21
CA THR A 21 -16.80 4.45 -11.99
C THR A 21 -16.88 5.94 -12.29
N GLU A 22 -17.37 6.74 -11.31
CA GLU A 22 -17.45 8.20 -11.39
C GLU A 22 -16.10 8.89 -11.14
N HIS A 23 -15.06 8.15 -10.74
CA HIS A 23 -13.73 8.70 -10.46
C HIS A 23 -13.04 9.15 -11.75
N VAL A 24 -12.36 10.29 -11.68
CA VAL A 24 -11.72 10.91 -12.85
C VAL A 24 -10.41 10.26 -13.25
N ILE A 25 -9.65 9.75 -12.26
CA ILE A 25 -8.37 9.06 -12.46
C ILE A 25 -8.50 7.56 -12.14
N PHE A 26 -8.99 7.23 -10.95
CA PHE A 26 -9.02 5.85 -10.46
C PHE A 26 -10.31 5.15 -10.84
N HIS A 27 -10.56 5.04 -12.15
CA HIS A 27 -11.58 4.23 -12.77
C HIS A 27 -10.93 3.06 -13.52
N GLY A 28 -11.71 2.11 -13.94
CA GLY A 28 -11.24 0.83 -14.46
C GLY A 28 -10.93 -0.16 -13.32
N CYS A 29 -10.70 -1.41 -13.67
CA CYS A 29 -10.33 -2.46 -12.71
C CYS A 29 -11.35 -2.72 -11.59
N TRP A 30 -12.64 -2.39 -11.78
CA TRP A 30 -13.74 -2.66 -10.86
C TRP A 30 -14.06 -1.55 -9.84
N ASP A 31 -13.08 -1.09 -9.05
CA ASP A 31 -13.26 -0.08 -8.01
C ASP A 31 -12.02 0.83 -7.86
N TRP A 32 -12.11 1.80 -6.97
CA TRP A 32 -11.07 2.80 -6.76
C TRP A 32 -9.72 2.18 -6.39
N HIS A 33 -9.66 1.34 -5.34
CA HIS A 33 -8.40 0.77 -4.90
C HIS A 33 -7.83 -0.25 -5.90
N SER A 34 -8.67 -1.00 -6.60
CA SER A 34 -8.22 -1.89 -7.68
C SER A 34 -7.62 -1.10 -8.83
N SER A 35 -8.17 0.08 -9.15
CA SER A 35 -7.57 0.99 -10.12
C SER A 35 -6.22 1.54 -9.64
N VAL A 36 -6.08 1.90 -8.36
CA VAL A 36 -4.78 2.28 -7.76
C VAL A 36 -3.76 1.15 -7.88
N HIS A 37 -4.16 -0.10 -7.60
CA HIS A 37 -3.30 -1.29 -7.79
C HIS A 37 -2.88 -1.46 -9.26
N GLY A 38 -3.82 -1.30 -10.18
CA GLY A 38 -3.58 -1.41 -11.61
C GLY A 38 -2.57 -0.38 -12.10
N HIS A 39 -2.67 0.87 -11.64
CA HIS A 39 -1.69 1.92 -11.95
C HIS A 39 -0.30 1.59 -11.39
N TRP A 40 -0.22 1.12 -10.14
CA TRP A 40 1.05 0.68 -9.55
C TRP A 40 1.64 -0.51 -10.32
N ALA A 41 0.84 -1.51 -10.63
CA ALA A 41 1.28 -2.68 -11.39
C ALA A 41 1.76 -2.32 -12.81
N LEU A 42 1.11 -1.35 -13.46
CA LEU A 42 1.54 -0.83 -14.76
C LEU A 42 2.88 -0.11 -14.66
N LEU A 43 3.07 0.76 -13.64
CA LEU A 43 4.35 1.42 -13.38
C LEU A 43 5.49 0.43 -13.20
N GLU A 44 5.31 -0.58 -12.34
CA GLU A 44 6.33 -1.60 -12.09
C GLU A 44 6.63 -2.44 -13.35
N SER A 45 5.58 -2.89 -14.03
CA SER A 45 5.73 -3.73 -15.23
C SER A 45 6.46 -2.99 -16.36
N THR A 46 6.11 -1.72 -16.59
CA THR A 46 6.75 -0.89 -17.62
C THR A 46 8.21 -0.60 -17.29
N HIS A 47 8.52 -0.32 -16.02
CA HIS A 47 9.88 -0.12 -15.55
C HIS A 47 10.74 -1.39 -15.76
N LEU A 48 10.22 -2.55 -15.38
CA LEU A 48 10.93 -3.84 -15.48
C LEU A 48 11.35 -4.20 -16.92
N VAL A 49 10.54 -3.84 -17.92
CA VAL A 49 10.84 -4.16 -19.32
C VAL A 49 11.33 -2.97 -20.14
N GLY A 50 11.43 -1.80 -19.54
CA GLY A 50 11.86 -0.58 -20.21
C GLY A 50 10.85 -0.03 -21.22
N ASP A 51 9.56 -0.24 -21.01
CA ASP A 51 8.46 0.25 -21.87
C ASP A 51 8.17 1.72 -21.57
N LYS A 52 8.85 2.59 -22.32
CA LYS A 52 8.74 4.05 -22.15
C LYS A 52 7.39 4.62 -22.57
N GLU A 53 6.71 4.00 -23.53
CA GLU A 53 5.41 4.46 -24.00
C GLU A 53 4.35 4.33 -22.91
N ASN A 54 4.21 3.14 -22.34
CA ASN A 54 3.22 2.89 -21.31
C ASN A 54 3.61 3.53 -19.97
N LEU A 55 4.92 3.66 -19.66
CA LEU A 55 5.38 4.45 -18.52
C LEU A 55 4.99 5.93 -18.68
N GLY A 56 5.17 6.51 -19.87
CA GLY A 56 4.74 7.87 -20.19
C GLY A 56 3.23 8.06 -19.96
N TRP A 57 2.43 7.16 -20.51
CA TRP A 57 0.96 7.24 -20.36
C TRP A 57 0.49 7.22 -18.90
N VAL A 58 0.98 6.27 -18.10
CA VAL A 58 0.57 6.18 -16.69
C VAL A 58 1.06 7.39 -15.90
N SER A 59 2.26 7.88 -16.20
CA SER A 59 2.83 9.07 -15.56
C SER A 59 2.02 10.33 -15.88
N GLU A 60 1.69 10.55 -17.15
CA GLU A 60 0.88 11.70 -17.59
C GLU A 60 -0.51 11.69 -16.93
N ARG A 61 -1.14 10.52 -16.82
CA ARG A 61 -2.43 10.36 -16.18
C ARG A 61 -2.38 10.73 -14.70
N LEU A 62 -1.39 10.23 -13.96
CA LEU A 62 -1.23 10.49 -12.53
C LEU A 62 -0.72 11.91 -12.21
N GLN A 63 -0.20 12.64 -13.22
CA GLN A 63 0.26 14.02 -13.11
C GLN A 63 -0.74 15.04 -13.69
N SER A 64 -1.87 14.55 -14.18
CA SER A 64 -2.87 15.42 -14.78
C SER A 64 -3.59 16.29 -13.73
N LYS A 65 -4.20 17.39 -14.18
CA LYS A 65 -5.02 18.25 -13.30
C LYS A 65 -6.22 17.54 -12.71
N ASP A 66 -6.65 16.46 -13.34
CA ASP A 66 -7.77 15.65 -12.85
C ASP A 66 -7.44 14.99 -11.50
N MET A 67 -6.15 14.85 -11.17
CA MET A 67 -5.72 14.40 -9.83
C MET A 67 -6.19 15.35 -8.72
N GLU A 68 -6.32 16.65 -8.97
CA GLU A 68 -6.86 17.62 -8.00
C GLU A 68 -8.31 17.31 -7.61
N GLU A 69 -9.08 16.74 -8.55
CA GLU A 69 -10.47 16.33 -8.28
C GLU A 69 -10.53 15.05 -7.45
N GLU A 70 -9.69 14.06 -7.75
CA GLU A 70 -9.54 12.86 -6.90
C GLU A 70 -9.17 13.21 -5.47
N ILE A 71 -8.24 14.14 -5.31
CA ILE A 71 -7.78 14.63 -4.02
C ILE A 71 -8.90 15.31 -3.26
N ARG A 72 -9.66 16.17 -3.94
CA ARG A 72 -10.81 16.84 -3.34
C ARG A 72 -11.83 15.80 -2.86
N TYR A 73 -12.08 14.79 -3.68
CA TYR A 73 -12.97 13.69 -3.30
C TYR A 73 -12.51 13.00 -2.02
N LEU A 74 -11.21 12.68 -1.90
CA LEU A 74 -10.66 12.05 -0.69
C LEU A 74 -10.77 12.94 0.55
N ARG A 75 -10.64 14.27 0.41
CA ARG A 75 -10.81 15.23 1.51
C ARG A 75 -12.27 15.34 1.95
N ASP A 76 -13.19 15.33 1.00
CA ASP A 76 -14.63 15.42 1.27
C ASP A 76 -15.20 14.10 1.85
N HIS A 77 -14.46 12.99 1.70
CA HIS A 77 -14.86 11.66 2.18
C HIS A 77 -13.74 11.00 3.02
N PRO A 78 -13.52 11.46 4.27
CA PRO A 78 -12.36 11.06 5.08
C PRO A 78 -12.30 9.56 5.38
N ASP A 79 -13.43 8.86 5.46
CA ASP A 79 -13.50 7.41 5.71
C ASP A 79 -13.38 6.55 4.44
N PHE A 80 -13.46 7.18 3.26
CA PHE A 80 -13.39 6.47 1.99
C PHE A 80 -12.01 5.83 1.80
N GLU A 81 -12.01 4.53 1.51
CA GLU A 81 -10.82 3.72 1.27
C GLU A 81 -9.84 3.60 2.47
N MET A 82 -10.31 3.89 3.69
CA MET A 82 -9.50 3.73 4.89
C MET A 82 -9.49 2.30 5.42
N PRO A 83 -8.34 1.78 5.82
CA PRO A 83 -6.98 2.31 5.58
C PRO A 83 -6.37 1.80 4.27
N TYR A 84 -6.95 0.78 3.65
CA TYR A 84 -6.35 -0.07 2.64
C TYR A 84 -6.04 0.65 1.32
N GLY A 85 -7.06 1.22 0.70
CA GLY A 85 -6.91 1.89 -0.59
C GLY A 85 -6.00 3.11 -0.49
N ARG A 86 -6.11 3.90 0.59
CA ARG A 86 -5.21 5.05 0.83
C ARG A 86 -3.77 4.63 1.07
N ALA A 87 -3.52 3.50 1.71
CA ALA A 87 -2.17 2.97 1.86
C ALA A 87 -1.57 2.55 0.50
N TRP A 88 -2.38 1.96 -0.40
CA TRP A 88 -1.97 1.69 -1.77
C TRP A 88 -1.69 2.95 -2.58
N TYR A 89 -2.47 4.01 -2.36
CA TYR A 89 -2.21 5.30 -2.98
C TYR A 89 -0.85 5.88 -2.56
N LEU A 90 -0.48 5.80 -1.26
CA LEU A 90 0.88 6.16 -0.81
C LEU A 90 1.95 5.37 -1.58
N ARG A 91 1.74 4.06 -1.72
CA ARG A 91 2.66 3.19 -2.45
C ARG A 91 2.82 3.61 -3.91
N LEU A 92 1.70 3.89 -4.57
CA LEU A 92 1.65 4.32 -5.97
C LEU A 92 2.41 5.64 -6.17
N MET A 93 2.10 6.65 -5.36
CA MET A 93 2.67 7.99 -5.53
C MET A 93 4.16 8.04 -5.18
N MET A 94 4.58 7.34 -4.13
CA MET A 94 5.99 7.16 -3.81
C MET A 94 6.74 6.51 -5.00
N ARG A 95 6.14 5.50 -5.62
CA ARG A 95 6.77 4.82 -6.75
C ARG A 95 6.84 5.68 -8.01
N LEU A 96 5.81 6.46 -8.28
CA LEU A 96 5.80 7.44 -9.37
C LEU A 96 6.95 8.43 -9.19
N GLU A 97 7.12 8.99 -8.01
CA GLU A 97 8.20 9.93 -7.69
C GLU A 97 9.58 9.28 -7.88
N GLN A 98 9.79 8.07 -7.39
CA GLN A 98 11.05 7.33 -7.57
C GLN A 98 11.42 7.10 -9.03
N LEU A 99 10.44 6.87 -9.90
CA LEU A 99 10.66 6.56 -11.30
C LEU A 99 10.78 7.80 -12.21
N THR A 100 10.14 8.89 -11.83
CA THR A 100 9.98 10.07 -12.69
C THR A 100 10.57 11.35 -12.09
N GLY A 101 10.87 11.37 -10.79
CA GLY A 101 11.25 12.58 -10.06
C GLY A 101 10.08 13.55 -9.84
N PHE A 102 8.84 13.13 -10.13
CA PHE A 102 7.66 13.98 -10.00
C PHE A 102 7.19 14.09 -8.55
N GLY A 103 7.29 15.29 -8.00
CA GLY A 103 6.99 15.57 -6.59
C GLY A 103 5.92 16.64 -6.35
N ASP A 104 5.16 17.07 -7.37
CA ASP A 104 4.18 18.16 -7.24
C ASP A 104 3.05 17.85 -6.24
N TYR A 105 2.70 16.57 -6.07
CA TYR A 105 1.68 16.13 -5.09
C TYR A 105 2.24 15.71 -3.72
N LYS A 106 3.49 16.08 -3.40
CA LYS A 106 4.13 15.71 -2.13
C LYS A 106 3.31 16.14 -0.92
N CYS A 107 2.79 17.36 -0.91
CA CYS A 107 1.97 17.88 0.20
C CYS A 107 0.71 17.03 0.41
N LEU A 108 0.09 16.58 -0.68
CA LEU A 108 -1.10 15.75 -0.61
C LEU A 108 -0.81 14.34 -0.12
N VAL A 109 0.26 13.74 -0.63
CA VAL A 109 0.71 12.42 -0.16
C VAL A 109 1.00 12.48 1.34
N GLN A 110 1.53 13.61 1.83
CA GLN A 110 1.71 13.88 3.25
C GLN A 110 0.39 13.99 4.02
N GLU A 111 -0.63 14.66 3.47
CA GLU A 111 -1.97 14.71 4.08
C GLU A 111 -2.53 13.29 4.25
N ILE A 112 -2.47 12.47 3.22
CA ILE A 112 -2.95 11.06 3.28
C ILE A 112 -2.16 10.25 4.32
N ALA A 113 -0.86 10.46 4.45
CA ALA A 113 -0.06 9.81 5.48
C ALA A 113 -0.51 10.21 6.89
N LEU A 114 -0.81 11.49 7.12
CA LEU A 114 -1.35 12.00 8.39
C LEU A 114 -2.74 11.45 8.68
N ASP A 115 -3.64 11.43 7.70
CA ASP A 115 -4.98 10.85 7.81
C ASP A 115 -4.91 9.35 8.20
N LEU A 116 -4.00 8.60 7.59
CA LEU A 116 -3.78 7.19 7.94
C LEU A 116 -3.25 7.01 9.36
N ARG A 117 -2.32 7.87 9.80
CA ARG A 117 -1.85 7.86 11.20
C ARG A 117 -2.99 8.13 12.17
N GLU A 118 -3.79 9.17 11.91
CA GLU A 118 -4.94 9.52 12.74
C GLU A 118 -5.99 8.40 12.76
N TRP A 119 -6.28 7.81 11.61
CA TRP A 119 -7.20 6.67 11.53
C TRP A 119 -6.70 5.48 12.37
N ILE A 120 -5.41 5.13 12.28
CA ILE A 120 -4.82 4.04 13.05
C ILE A 120 -4.89 4.36 14.55
N GLU A 121 -4.58 5.58 14.99
CA GLU A 121 -4.68 5.98 16.40
C GLU A 121 -6.11 5.83 16.95
N ASN A 122 -7.11 6.25 16.20
CA ASN A 122 -8.49 6.30 16.65
C ASN A 122 -9.27 5.00 16.41
N SER A 123 -8.84 4.18 15.47
CA SER A 123 -9.61 3.03 14.97
C SER A 123 -8.81 1.73 14.95
N MET A 124 -7.64 1.68 15.63
CA MET A 124 -6.80 0.48 15.59
C MET A 124 -7.61 -0.74 16.01
N ARG A 125 -7.75 -1.64 15.08
CA ARG A 125 -8.44 -2.92 15.26
C ARG A 125 -7.44 -3.99 15.69
N ASP A 126 -7.97 -5.08 16.18
CA ASP A 126 -7.20 -6.29 16.44
C ASP A 126 -6.41 -6.67 15.16
N PRO A 127 -5.07 -6.73 15.20
CA PRO A 127 -4.26 -7.10 14.04
C PRO A 127 -4.51 -8.52 13.53
N SER A 128 -5.22 -9.36 14.28
CA SER A 128 -5.62 -10.71 13.87
C SER A 128 -6.87 -10.75 12.97
N ILE A 129 -7.48 -9.61 12.67
CA ILE A 129 -8.67 -9.55 11.81
C ILE A 129 -8.27 -9.54 10.33
N SER A 130 -8.78 -10.51 9.56
CA SER A 130 -8.56 -10.63 8.12
C SER A 130 -9.61 -9.81 7.35
N GLU A 131 -9.51 -8.50 7.39
CA GLU A 131 -10.38 -7.55 6.71
C GLU A 131 -9.58 -6.41 6.08
N TYR A 132 -10.19 -5.66 5.14
CA TYR A 132 -9.62 -4.43 4.57
C TYR A 132 -9.29 -3.35 5.64
N LYS A 133 -9.89 -3.45 6.82
CA LYS A 133 -9.62 -2.58 7.98
C LYS A 133 -8.42 -3.01 8.82
N ASN A 134 -7.71 -4.08 8.44
CA ASN A 134 -6.48 -4.46 9.11
C ASN A 134 -5.39 -3.39 8.90
N PRO A 135 -4.76 -2.89 9.98
CA PRO A 135 -3.82 -1.78 9.88
C PRO A 135 -2.43 -2.17 9.36
N SER A 136 -2.11 -3.47 9.26
CA SER A 136 -0.76 -3.94 8.94
C SER A 136 -0.24 -3.37 7.61
N TRP A 137 -1.08 -3.39 6.56
CA TRP A 137 -0.70 -2.86 5.26
C TRP A 137 -0.45 -1.35 5.29
N ALA A 138 -1.31 -0.61 6.00
CA ALA A 138 -1.13 0.83 6.16
C ALA A 138 0.16 1.18 6.92
N LEU A 139 0.48 0.45 8.00
CA LEU A 139 1.74 0.63 8.74
C LEU A 139 2.96 0.33 7.88
N ILE A 140 2.92 -0.73 7.06
CA ILE A 140 3.98 -1.06 6.10
C ILE A 140 4.21 0.10 5.11
N GLN A 141 3.13 0.65 4.54
CA GLN A 141 3.25 1.73 3.57
C GLN A 141 3.65 3.06 4.21
N LEU A 142 3.16 3.37 5.40
CA LEU A 142 3.60 4.53 6.18
C LEU A 142 5.09 4.45 6.52
N HIS A 143 5.58 3.28 6.95
CA HIS A 143 7.00 3.09 7.21
C HIS A 143 7.86 3.32 5.95
N ALA A 144 7.45 2.72 4.82
CA ALA A 144 8.15 2.87 3.55
C ALA A 144 8.15 4.33 3.06
N TRP A 145 7.01 5.00 3.16
CA TRP A 145 6.84 6.40 2.79
C TRP A 145 7.70 7.31 3.68
N ALA A 146 7.62 7.15 5.00
CA ALA A 146 8.36 7.95 5.95
C ALA A 146 9.88 7.77 5.81
N THR A 147 10.34 6.55 5.56
CA THR A 147 11.74 6.25 5.28
C THR A 147 12.21 6.94 4.00
N HIS A 148 11.39 6.91 2.93
CA HIS A 148 11.72 7.52 1.64
C HIS A 148 11.82 9.05 1.73
N PHE A 149 10.96 9.69 2.52
CA PHE A 149 10.92 11.14 2.68
C PHE A 149 11.67 11.67 3.92
N GLU A 150 12.42 10.80 4.60
CA GLU A 150 13.23 11.13 5.79
C GLU A 150 12.40 11.70 6.96
N ASP A 151 11.12 11.27 7.08
CA ASP A 151 10.24 11.61 8.20
C ASP A 151 10.51 10.66 9.39
N SER A 152 11.51 10.99 10.19
CA SER A 152 11.90 10.19 11.35
C SER A 152 10.81 10.07 12.41
N GLU A 153 9.95 11.08 12.57
CA GLU A 153 8.83 11.04 13.54
C GLU A 153 7.85 9.94 13.18
N THR A 154 7.45 9.86 11.90
CA THR A 154 6.54 8.80 11.45
C THR A 154 7.21 7.42 11.47
N VAL A 155 8.52 7.31 11.16
CA VAL A 155 9.27 6.05 11.30
C VAL A 155 9.21 5.56 12.75
N ASP A 156 9.59 6.42 13.71
CA ASP A 156 9.59 6.08 15.13
C ASP A 156 8.19 5.70 15.63
N TRP A 157 7.17 6.41 15.18
CA TRP A 157 5.78 6.11 15.50
C TRP A 157 5.36 4.72 14.98
N VAL A 158 5.70 4.35 13.73
CA VAL A 158 5.40 3.01 13.19
C VAL A 158 6.14 1.94 13.97
N VAL A 159 7.41 2.16 14.30
CA VAL A 159 8.22 1.25 15.13
C VAL A 159 7.55 1.01 16.48
N GLN A 160 7.10 2.08 17.15
CA GLN A 160 6.39 1.98 18.44
C GLN A 160 5.08 1.20 18.29
N LYS A 161 4.23 1.55 17.32
CA LYS A 161 2.95 0.84 17.07
C LYS A 161 3.16 -0.64 16.77
N THR A 162 4.21 -0.97 16.03
CA THR A 162 4.56 -2.37 15.72
C THR A 162 4.93 -3.12 16.99
N LYS A 163 5.76 -2.55 17.85
CA LYS A 163 6.14 -3.17 19.13
C LYS A 163 4.95 -3.38 20.06
N GLU A 164 4.09 -2.39 20.19
CA GLU A 164 2.95 -2.42 21.09
C GLU A 164 1.88 -3.42 20.68
N ASN A 165 1.63 -3.56 19.37
CA ASN A 165 0.43 -4.24 18.88
C ASN A 165 0.70 -5.52 18.09
N PHE A 166 1.91 -5.72 17.56
CA PHE A 166 2.19 -6.82 16.62
C PHE A 166 3.19 -7.87 17.13
N LEU A 167 3.88 -7.61 18.25
CA LEU A 167 4.77 -8.60 18.86
C LEU A 167 4.06 -9.56 19.80
N ASN A 168 2.89 -9.18 20.34
CA ASN A 168 2.17 -10.00 21.33
C ASN A 168 1.00 -10.83 20.77
N PRO A 169 0.22 -10.38 19.78
CA PRO A 169 -0.90 -11.18 19.29
C PRO A 169 -0.39 -12.39 18.51
N LYS A 170 -0.86 -13.56 18.93
CA LYS A 170 -0.63 -14.80 18.19
C LYS A 170 -1.65 -14.92 17.07
N ILE A 171 -1.20 -14.75 15.84
CA ILE A 171 -2.02 -15.08 14.68
C ILE A 171 -2.15 -16.60 14.60
N ASN A 172 -3.37 -17.07 14.49
CA ASN A 172 -3.62 -18.49 14.26
C ASN A 172 -3.22 -18.84 12.81
N MET A 173 -2.04 -19.46 12.65
CA MET A 173 -1.51 -19.89 11.36
C MET A 173 -2.43 -20.88 10.62
N ASP A 174 -3.27 -21.62 11.34
CA ASP A 174 -4.20 -22.59 10.72
C ASP A 174 -5.36 -21.85 10.05
N LEU A 175 -5.81 -20.72 10.57
CA LEU A 175 -6.80 -19.87 9.91
C LEU A 175 -6.21 -19.25 8.65
N ASP A 176 -4.97 -18.81 8.71
CA ASP A 176 -4.25 -18.21 7.59
C ASP A 176 -4.01 -19.25 6.46
N ARG A 177 -3.61 -20.47 6.81
CA ARG A 177 -3.43 -21.58 5.87
C ARG A 177 -4.75 -22.12 5.32
N GLY A 178 -5.84 -22.01 6.06
CA GLY A 178 -7.14 -22.52 5.68
C GLY A 178 -7.84 -21.73 4.57
N GLY A 179 -7.26 -20.66 4.07
CA GLY A 179 -7.83 -19.81 3.02
C GLY A 179 -9.18 -19.19 3.38
N LYS A 180 -9.49 -19.09 4.67
CA LYS A 180 -10.73 -18.50 5.17
C LYS A 180 -10.63 -17.00 5.40
N GLY A 181 -9.45 -16.42 5.17
CA GLY A 181 -9.25 -15.00 5.18
C GLY A 181 -9.76 -14.39 3.87
N GLU A 182 -10.55 -13.34 3.97
CA GLU A 182 -11.09 -12.62 2.82
C GLU A 182 -10.03 -11.75 2.14
N PHE A 183 -8.81 -11.71 2.67
CA PHE A 183 -7.82 -10.73 2.28
C PHE A 183 -6.40 -11.33 2.20
N PHE A 184 -5.38 -10.64 2.67
CA PHE A 184 -4.01 -11.15 2.68
C PHE A 184 -3.79 -12.18 3.78
N SER A 185 -2.73 -12.98 3.62
CA SER A 185 -2.15 -13.73 4.72
C SER A 185 -1.75 -12.77 5.85
N LEU A 186 -2.47 -12.82 6.97
CA LEU A 186 -2.20 -11.99 8.15
C LEU A 186 -0.80 -12.27 8.68
N TRP A 187 -0.41 -13.53 8.66
CA TRP A 187 0.91 -13.95 9.09
C TRP A 187 2.02 -13.35 8.22
N ALA A 188 1.84 -13.34 6.90
CA ALA A 188 2.79 -12.73 5.98
C ALA A 188 2.89 -11.21 6.18
N LEU A 189 1.75 -10.53 6.37
CA LEU A 189 1.72 -9.09 6.63
C LEU A 189 2.41 -8.74 7.96
N GLN A 190 2.11 -9.47 9.04
CA GLN A 190 2.73 -9.25 10.34
C GLN A 190 4.24 -9.51 10.29
N THR A 191 4.65 -10.63 9.68
CA THR A 191 6.07 -10.97 9.48
C THR A 191 6.79 -9.87 8.71
N TYR A 192 6.19 -9.39 7.62
CA TYR A 192 6.78 -8.33 6.80
C TYR A 192 6.84 -6.99 7.54
N LEU A 193 5.80 -6.63 8.30
CA LEU A 193 5.81 -5.43 9.13
C LEU A 193 6.90 -5.48 10.20
N ILE A 194 7.01 -6.59 10.95
CA ILE A 194 8.05 -6.76 11.97
C ILE A 194 9.44 -6.66 11.33
N PHE A 195 9.65 -7.35 10.21
CA PHE A 195 10.93 -7.29 9.50
C PHE A 195 11.30 -5.87 9.06
N THR A 196 10.37 -5.15 8.45
CA THR A 196 10.65 -3.82 7.87
C THR A 196 10.78 -2.73 8.93
N ALA A 197 9.96 -2.78 9.99
CA ALA A 197 9.95 -1.76 11.02
C ALA A 197 10.97 -2.03 12.16
N LEU A 198 11.22 -3.30 12.51
CA LEU A 198 12.06 -3.65 13.65
C LEU A 198 13.37 -4.34 13.26
N GLY A 199 13.46 -4.92 12.08
CA GLY A 199 14.65 -5.61 11.57
C GLY A 199 14.64 -7.13 11.76
N ALA A 200 15.67 -7.76 11.18
CA ALA A 200 15.77 -9.22 11.10
C ALA A 200 15.94 -9.91 12.47
N GLU A 201 16.67 -9.30 13.40
CA GLU A 201 16.91 -9.88 14.73
C GLU A 201 15.63 -9.92 15.58
N GLU A 202 14.82 -8.87 15.55
CA GLU A 202 13.53 -8.83 16.25
C GLU A 202 12.54 -9.84 15.63
N LEU A 203 12.52 -9.94 14.30
CA LEU A 203 11.71 -10.95 13.61
C LEU A 203 12.13 -12.36 14.03
N LYS A 204 13.42 -12.67 14.04
CA LYS A 204 13.94 -13.95 14.47
C LYS A 204 13.54 -14.28 15.91
N GLY A 205 13.74 -13.35 16.84
CA GLY A 205 13.35 -13.52 18.23
C GLY A 205 11.85 -13.77 18.40
N TRP A 206 11.02 -13.07 17.62
CA TRP A 206 9.56 -13.26 17.63
C TRP A 206 9.16 -14.64 17.08
N LEU A 207 9.77 -15.10 15.97
CA LEU A 207 9.49 -16.42 15.38
C LEU A 207 9.89 -17.56 16.33
N GLU A 208 11.06 -17.45 16.97
CA GLU A 208 11.54 -18.45 17.93
C GLU A 208 10.67 -18.53 19.17
N LYS A 209 10.30 -17.38 19.75
CA LYS A 209 9.51 -17.28 20.97
C LYS A 209 8.06 -17.71 20.81
N ASP A 210 7.40 -17.20 19.76
CA ASP A 210 5.95 -17.30 19.64
C ASP A 210 5.50 -18.45 18.73
N TYR A 211 6.36 -18.93 17.83
CA TYR A 211 6.04 -20.01 16.88
C TYR A 211 6.96 -21.23 16.98
N ASN A 212 7.97 -21.23 17.83
CA ASN A 212 8.99 -22.30 17.94
C ASN A 212 9.66 -22.59 16.57
N LEU A 213 9.81 -21.60 15.72
CA LEU A 213 10.49 -21.73 14.42
C LEU A 213 11.94 -21.29 14.60
N SER A 214 12.88 -22.25 14.47
CA SER A 214 14.32 -21.91 14.35
C SER A 214 14.60 -21.40 12.93
N VAL A 215 15.13 -20.20 12.82
CA VAL A 215 15.49 -19.53 11.54
C VAL A 215 17.01 -19.42 11.44
#